data_e3668472d1fdda4543a2855325a0995a
#
_entry.id   e3668472d1fdda4543a2855325a0995a
#
_cell.length_a   1.000
_cell.length_b   1.000
_cell.length_c   1.000
_cell.angle_alpha   90.00
_cell.angle_beta   90.00
_cell.angle_gamma   90.00
#
_symmetry.space_group_name_H-M   'P 1'
#
loop_
_entity.id
_entity.type
_entity.pdbx_description
1 polymer ?
#
loop_
_entity_poly.entity_id
_entity_poly.type
_entity_poly.pdbx_seq_one_letter_code
_entity_poly.pdbx_strand_id
1 'polypeptide(L)'
;MRRLMLLRHAKTETDAPSGQDHDRRLDERGRSDAAEIGHWIGRNPPFPELVLVSTAVRAKQTWDLAWDEMKDRMKAPEVELLDELYGAEPTQLLQIVRMASASDPKRLMLVGHNPGMHELALMLTGHGDKSARKALEDNLPTS
;
A
#
# COMPACT_ATOMS: atom_id res chain seq x y z
N MET A 1 7.09 6.02 14.45
CA MET A 1 5.95 5.90 13.54
C MET A 1 4.65 6.02 14.31
N ARG A 2 3.76 6.87 13.86
CA ARG A 2 2.45 7.09 14.53
C ARG A 2 1.30 6.42 13.80
N ARG A 3 1.42 6.21 12.49
CA ARG A 3 0.36 5.63 11.66
C ARG A 3 0.94 4.78 10.56
N LEU A 4 0.41 3.58 10.42
CA LEU A 4 0.70 2.68 9.33
C LEU A 4 -0.54 2.56 8.45
N MET A 5 -0.36 2.78 7.15
CA MET A 5 -1.41 2.64 6.15
C MET A 5 -1.05 1.46 5.24
N LEU A 6 -2.02 0.60 4.98
CA LEU A 6 -1.83 -0.55 4.10
C LEU A 6 -2.76 -0.42 2.89
N LEU A 7 -2.17 -0.43 1.71
CA LEU A 7 -2.89 -0.36 0.46
C LEU A 7 -2.61 -1.59 -0.37
N ARG A 8 -3.62 -2.43 -0.56
CA ARG A 8 -3.54 -3.56 -1.47
C ARG A 8 -3.64 -3.06 -2.91
N HIS A 9 -2.87 -3.68 -3.82
CA HIS A 9 -3.00 -3.36 -5.24
C HIS A 9 -4.44 -3.55 -5.72
N ALA A 10 -4.85 -2.78 -6.72
CA ALA A 10 -6.18 -2.85 -7.30
C ALA A 10 -6.33 -4.09 -8.19
N LYS A 11 -7.53 -4.27 -8.75
CA LYS A 11 -7.88 -5.45 -9.54
C LYS A 11 -7.00 -5.60 -10.79
N THR A 12 -6.59 -6.83 -11.05
CA THR A 12 -5.63 -7.15 -12.11
C THR A 12 -6.25 -7.94 -13.25
N GLU A 13 -5.57 -7.89 -14.42
CA GLU A 13 -5.79 -8.86 -15.48
C GLU A 13 -5.44 -10.25 -14.97
N THR A 14 -6.04 -11.28 -15.57
CA THR A 14 -5.84 -12.67 -15.15
C THR A 14 -4.43 -13.16 -15.48
N ASP A 15 -3.90 -12.74 -16.63
CA ASP A 15 -2.60 -13.15 -17.12
C ASP A 15 -1.72 -11.95 -17.44
N ALA A 16 -0.40 -12.15 -17.34
CA ALA A 16 0.58 -11.14 -17.75
C ALA A 16 1.01 -11.39 -19.20
N PRO A 17 1.38 -10.33 -19.95
CA PRO A 17 1.93 -10.51 -21.29
C PRO A 17 3.17 -11.42 -21.35
N SER A 18 3.99 -11.39 -20.31
CA SER A 18 5.19 -12.23 -20.18
C SER A 18 4.89 -13.64 -19.67
N GLY A 19 3.69 -13.90 -19.18
CA GLY A 19 3.32 -15.13 -18.48
C GLY A 19 3.79 -15.17 -17.02
N GLN A 20 4.44 -14.13 -16.53
CA GLN A 20 4.97 -14.07 -15.16
C GLN A 20 4.03 -13.27 -14.25
N ASP A 21 3.71 -13.83 -13.08
CA ASP A 21 2.80 -13.17 -12.13
C ASP A 21 3.27 -11.76 -11.74
N HIS A 22 4.58 -11.57 -11.55
CA HIS A 22 5.15 -10.28 -11.20
C HIS A 22 4.82 -9.18 -12.21
N ASP A 23 4.67 -9.53 -13.48
CA ASP A 23 4.40 -8.59 -14.58
C ASP A 23 2.91 -8.39 -14.87
N ARG A 24 2.04 -9.03 -14.08
CA ARG A 24 0.60 -8.91 -14.26
C ARG A 24 0.13 -7.49 -13.95
N ARG A 25 -0.65 -6.92 -14.86
CA ARG A 25 -1.07 -5.51 -14.82
C ARG A 25 -2.46 -5.36 -14.20
N LEU A 26 -2.78 -4.14 -13.79
CA LEU A 26 -4.15 -3.79 -13.43
C LEU A 26 -5.06 -3.94 -14.66
N ASP A 27 -6.29 -4.41 -14.42
CA ASP A 27 -7.31 -4.36 -15.46
C ASP A 27 -7.95 -2.97 -15.49
N GLU A 28 -8.92 -2.78 -16.39
CA GLU A 28 -9.58 -1.47 -16.55
C GLU A 28 -10.24 -1.01 -15.26
N ARG A 29 -10.93 -1.91 -14.56
CA ARG A 29 -11.57 -1.59 -13.29
C ARG A 29 -10.55 -1.27 -12.21
N GLY A 30 -9.44 -2.02 -12.18
CA GLY A 30 -8.35 -1.76 -11.24
C GLY A 30 -7.74 -0.39 -11.42
N ARG A 31 -7.55 0.06 -12.65
CA ARG A 31 -7.04 1.39 -12.92
C ARG A 31 -8.01 2.47 -12.43
N SER A 32 -9.29 2.29 -12.66
CA SER A 32 -10.33 3.20 -12.17
C SER A 32 -10.36 3.22 -10.64
N ASP A 33 -10.32 2.05 -10.00
CA ASP A 33 -10.34 1.94 -8.54
C ASP A 33 -9.09 2.57 -7.90
N ALA A 34 -7.93 2.41 -8.50
CA ALA A 34 -6.70 3.02 -8.00
C ALA A 34 -6.79 4.55 -8.04
N ALA A 35 -7.33 5.10 -9.11
CA ALA A 35 -7.57 6.55 -9.21
C ALA A 35 -8.55 7.04 -8.15
N GLU A 36 -9.64 6.31 -7.92
CA GLU A 36 -10.63 6.64 -6.88
C GLU A 36 -10.00 6.62 -5.48
N ILE A 37 -9.17 5.63 -5.20
CA ILE A 37 -8.46 5.53 -3.93
C ILE A 37 -7.56 6.75 -3.73
N GLY A 38 -6.80 7.12 -4.75
CA GLY A 38 -5.95 8.30 -4.71
C GLY A 38 -6.74 9.59 -4.47
N HIS A 39 -7.87 9.71 -5.13
CA HIS A 39 -8.79 10.83 -4.92
C HIS A 39 -9.27 10.90 -3.47
N TRP A 40 -9.61 9.75 -2.90
CA TRP A 40 -10.03 9.67 -1.50
C TRP A 40 -8.90 10.04 -0.54
N ILE A 41 -7.70 9.46 -0.74
CA ILE A 41 -6.54 9.73 0.12
C ILE A 41 -6.18 11.22 0.10
N GLY A 42 -6.20 11.84 -1.09
CA GLY A 42 -5.88 13.25 -1.24
C GLY A 42 -6.84 14.20 -0.53
N ARG A 43 -8.02 13.70 -0.15
CA ARG A 43 -9.05 14.47 0.55
C ARG A 43 -9.22 14.08 2.02
N ASN A 44 -8.49 13.07 2.46
CA ASN A 44 -8.63 12.52 3.81
C ASN A 44 -7.27 12.46 4.52
N PRO A 45 -6.74 13.61 4.99
CA PRO A 45 -5.49 13.60 5.74
C PRO A 45 -5.63 12.77 7.03
N PRO A 46 -4.52 12.33 7.64
CA PRO A 46 -3.14 12.70 7.31
C PRO A 46 -2.57 11.96 6.12
N PHE A 47 -1.59 12.58 5.44
CA PHE A 47 -0.97 12.02 4.24
C PHE A 47 0.28 11.22 4.59
N PRO A 48 0.66 10.19 3.78
CA PRO A 48 1.89 9.45 4.03
C PRO A 48 3.12 10.32 3.80
N GLU A 49 4.15 10.10 4.61
CA GLU A 49 5.46 10.72 4.44
C GLU A 49 6.42 9.81 3.70
N LEU A 50 6.32 8.49 3.94
CA LEU A 50 7.11 7.47 3.28
C LEU A 50 6.17 6.41 2.74
N VAL A 51 6.37 6.06 1.48
CA VAL A 51 5.58 5.03 0.80
C VAL A 51 6.52 3.94 0.30
N LEU A 52 6.29 2.72 0.75
CA LEU A 52 7.05 1.54 0.31
C LEU A 52 6.15 0.75 -0.64
N VAL A 53 6.60 0.57 -1.87
CA VAL A 53 5.79 -0.04 -2.93
C VAL A 53 6.45 -1.32 -3.42
N SER A 54 5.68 -2.41 -3.51
CA SER A 54 6.16 -3.62 -4.14
C SER A 54 6.57 -3.37 -5.59
N THR A 55 7.62 -4.02 -6.04
CA THR A 55 8.09 -3.90 -7.42
C THR A 55 7.20 -4.59 -8.44
N ALA A 56 6.22 -5.39 -8.02
CA ALA A 56 5.25 -5.98 -8.93
C ALA A 56 4.51 -4.89 -9.72
N VAL A 57 4.31 -5.11 -11.01
CA VAL A 57 3.70 -4.12 -11.91
C VAL A 57 2.37 -3.62 -11.36
N ARG A 58 1.51 -4.52 -10.86
CA ARG A 58 0.20 -4.14 -10.32
C ARG A 58 0.27 -3.22 -9.11
N ALA A 59 1.27 -3.38 -8.26
CA ALA A 59 1.45 -2.50 -7.11
C ALA A 59 1.97 -1.12 -7.53
N LYS A 60 2.94 -1.08 -8.42
CA LYS A 60 3.46 0.17 -8.98
C LYS A 60 2.37 0.97 -9.69
N GLN A 61 1.57 0.30 -10.53
CA GLN A 61 0.48 0.95 -11.24
C GLN A 61 -0.57 1.50 -10.26
N THR A 62 -0.90 0.74 -9.21
CA THR A 62 -1.83 1.22 -8.18
C THR A 62 -1.33 2.51 -7.54
N TRP A 63 -0.07 2.54 -7.12
CA TRP A 63 0.50 3.74 -6.53
C TRP A 63 0.56 4.91 -7.53
N ASP A 64 1.02 4.67 -8.75
CA ASP A 64 1.19 5.73 -9.75
C ASP A 64 -0.15 6.39 -10.09
N LEU A 65 -1.20 5.59 -10.28
CA LEU A 65 -2.53 6.10 -10.57
C LEU A 65 -3.14 6.84 -9.36
N ALA A 66 -2.94 6.31 -8.16
CA ALA A 66 -3.39 6.98 -6.94
C ALA A 66 -2.64 8.31 -6.76
N TRP A 67 -1.33 8.31 -6.93
CA TRP A 67 -0.52 9.52 -6.80
C TRP A 67 -0.94 10.61 -7.77
N ASP A 68 -1.28 10.24 -8.99
CA ASP A 68 -1.73 11.20 -10.00
C ASP A 68 -2.95 12.01 -9.53
N GLU A 69 -3.82 11.40 -8.72
CA GLU A 69 -4.97 12.05 -8.14
C GLU A 69 -4.67 12.80 -6.83
N MET A 70 -3.54 12.52 -6.20
CA MET A 70 -3.14 13.09 -4.90
C MET A 70 -2.20 14.27 -5.02
N LYS A 71 -1.44 14.34 -6.10
CA LYS A 71 -0.26 15.22 -6.22
C LYS A 71 -0.55 16.73 -6.08
N ASP A 72 -1.77 17.14 -6.39
CA ASP A 72 -2.16 18.55 -6.27
C ASP A 72 -2.65 18.92 -4.85
N ARG A 73 -2.77 17.92 -3.97
CA ARG A 73 -3.33 18.07 -2.63
C ARG A 73 -2.29 17.97 -1.52
N MET A 74 -1.10 17.47 -1.82
CA MET A 74 -0.12 17.21 -0.80
C MET A 74 1.29 17.27 -1.37
N LYS A 75 2.26 17.46 -0.47
CA LYS A 75 3.67 17.37 -0.81
C LYS A 75 4.01 15.93 -1.19
N ALA A 76 4.88 15.76 -2.18
CA ALA A 76 5.32 14.43 -2.61
C ALA A 76 5.98 13.67 -1.46
N PRO A 77 5.50 12.45 -1.14
CA PRO A 77 6.18 11.63 -0.14
C PRO A 77 7.47 11.05 -0.71
N GLU A 78 8.33 10.56 0.17
CA GLU A 78 9.43 9.72 -0.25
C GLU A 78 8.86 8.36 -0.66
N VAL A 79 9.26 7.84 -1.83
CA VAL A 79 8.77 6.56 -2.35
C VAL A 79 9.94 5.63 -2.60
N GLU A 80 9.85 4.41 -2.07
CA GLU A 80 10.85 3.37 -2.29
C GLU A 80 10.18 2.12 -2.87
N LEU A 81 10.77 1.56 -3.92
CA LEU A 81 10.32 0.30 -4.50
C LEU A 81 11.11 -0.83 -3.85
N LEU A 82 10.40 -1.82 -3.30
CA LEU A 82 11.01 -2.93 -2.58
C LEU A 82 10.57 -4.28 -3.14
N ASP A 83 11.52 -5.06 -3.65
CA ASP A 83 11.28 -6.44 -4.07
C ASP A 83 10.79 -7.31 -2.91
N GLU A 84 11.25 -7.00 -1.70
CA GLU A 84 10.93 -7.76 -0.50
C GLU A 84 9.44 -7.71 -0.15
N LEU A 85 8.70 -6.75 -0.68
CA LEU A 85 7.25 -6.69 -0.48
C LEU A 85 6.49 -7.69 -1.35
N TYR A 86 7.09 -8.15 -2.45
CA TYR A 86 6.45 -9.11 -3.32
C TYR A 86 6.44 -10.51 -2.68
N GLY A 87 5.24 -11.05 -2.47
CA GLY A 87 5.09 -12.36 -1.85
C GLY A 87 5.49 -12.43 -0.38
N ALA A 88 5.58 -11.29 0.30
CA ALA A 88 6.05 -11.24 1.68
C ALA A 88 5.07 -11.88 2.67
N GLU A 89 5.62 -12.67 3.58
CA GLU A 89 4.89 -13.17 4.74
C GLU A 89 4.68 -12.04 5.77
N PRO A 90 3.68 -12.15 6.66
CA PRO A 90 3.40 -11.07 7.62
C PRO A 90 4.57 -10.74 8.54
N THR A 91 5.39 -11.74 8.91
CA THR A 91 6.58 -11.50 9.73
C THR A 91 7.65 -10.71 8.98
N GLN A 92 7.79 -10.93 7.68
CA GLN A 92 8.69 -10.16 6.83
C GLN A 92 8.21 -8.73 6.68
N LEU A 93 6.91 -8.54 6.50
CA LEU A 93 6.30 -7.21 6.42
C LEU A 93 6.52 -6.43 7.73
N LEU A 94 6.37 -7.11 8.86
CA LEU A 94 6.62 -6.49 10.17
C LEU A 94 8.08 -6.03 10.30
N GLN A 95 9.04 -6.82 9.84
CA GLN A 95 10.44 -6.42 9.83
C GLN A 95 10.68 -5.21 8.95
N ILE A 96 10.07 -5.17 7.76
CA ILE A 96 10.17 -4.02 6.84
C ILE A 96 9.64 -2.76 7.53
N VAL A 97 8.51 -2.85 8.21
CA VAL A 97 7.94 -1.72 8.97
C VAL A 97 8.90 -1.27 10.07
N ARG A 98 9.50 -2.21 10.80
CA ARG A 98 10.45 -1.89 11.86
C ARG A 98 11.71 -1.21 11.33
N MET A 99 12.23 -1.67 10.19
CA MET A 99 13.39 -1.06 9.55
C MET A 99 13.07 0.34 9.03
N ALA A 100 11.92 0.51 8.41
CA ALA A 100 11.45 1.82 7.96
C ALA A 100 11.26 2.78 9.13
N SER A 101 10.83 2.27 10.29
CA SER A 101 10.65 3.08 11.50
C SER A 101 11.96 3.65 12.05
N ALA A 102 13.13 3.12 11.64
CA ALA A 102 14.42 3.64 12.04
C ALA A 102 14.64 5.08 11.55
N SER A 103 14.06 5.46 10.41
CA SER A 103 14.09 6.83 9.90
C SER A 103 12.99 7.72 10.49
N ASP A 104 12.20 7.15 11.41
CA ASP A 104 11.12 7.82 12.14
C ASP A 104 10.10 8.57 11.26
N PRO A 105 9.56 7.94 10.20
CA PRO A 105 8.45 8.56 9.50
C PRO A 105 7.23 8.55 10.42
N LYS A 106 6.51 9.67 10.48
CA LYS A 106 5.30 9.73 11.30
C LYS A 106 4.17 8.91 10.68
N ARG A 107 4.12 8.86 9.37
CA ARG A 107 3.09 8.16 8.61
C ARG A 107 3.75 7.36 7.50
N LEU A 108 3.59 6.05 7.57
CA LEU A 108 4.16 5.10 6.62
C LEU A 108 3.04 4.41 5.86
N MET A 109 3.17 4.30 4.55
CA MET A 109 2.26 3.51 3.73
C MET A 109 3.00 2.36 3.07
N LEU A 110 2.41 1.17 3.10
CA LEU A 110 2.85 0.02 2.30
C LEU A 110 1.85 -0.20 1.18
N VAL A 111 2.35 -0.37 -0.04
CA VAL A 111 1.54 -0.75 -1.19
C VAL A 111 1.99 -2.13 -1.63
N GLY A 112 1.14 -3.13 -1.47
CA GLY A 112 1.55 -4.51 -1.69
C GLY A 112 0.40 -5.47 -1.90
N HIS A 113 0.50 -6.65 -1.31
CA HIS A 113 -0.28 -7.81 -1.66
C HIS A 113 -0.91 -8.51 -0.46
N ASN A 114 -2.09 -9.10 -0.67
CA ASN A 114 -2.65 -10.10 0.23
C ASN A 114 -2.13 -11.50 -0.19
N PRO A 115 -2.10 -12.48 0.71
CA PRO A 115 -2.65 -12.44 2.06
C PRO A 115 -1.75 -11.78 3.11
N GLY A 116 -0.47 -11.53 2.81
CA GLY A 116 0.50 -11.05 3.79
C GLY A 116 0.07 -9.77 4.51
N MET A 117 -0.43 -8.78 3.76
CA MET A 117 -0.86 -7.50 4.35
C MET A 117 -2.09 -7.66 5.22
N HIS A 118 -3.05 -8.49 4.80
CA HIS A 118 -4.23 -8.77 5.62
C HIS A 118 -3.84 -9.46 6.94
N GLU A 119 -2.94 -10.42 6.87
CA GLU A 119 -2.45 -11.12 8.06
C GLU A 119 -1.66 -10.19 8.97
N LEU A 120 -0.86 -9.29 8.43
CA LEU A 120 -0.17 -8.27 9.20
C LEU A 120 -1.16 -7.36 9.93
N ALA A 121 -2.21 -6.92 9.25
CA ALA A 121 -3.25 -6.10 9.85
C ALA A 121 -3.89 -6.82 11.05
N LEU A 122 -4.19 -8.11 10.92
CA LEU A 122 -4.74 -8.92 12.01
C LEU A 122 -3.76 -9.02 13.18
N MET A 123 -2.48 -9.21 12.93
CA MET A 123 -1.45 -9.26 13.97
C MET A 123 -1.38 -7.94 14.76
N LEU A 124 -1.40 -6.83 14.06
CA LEU A 124 -1.32 -5.50 14.70
C LEU A 124 -2.59 -5.16 15.48
N THR A 125 -3.76 -5.50 14.96
CA THR A 125 -5.03 -5.25 15.66
C THR A 125 -5.19 -6.14 16.88
N GLY A 126 -4.59 -7.32 16.88
CA GLY A 126 -4.58 -8.23 18.02
C GLY A 126 -3.84 -7.69 19.24
N HIS A 127 -3.02 -6.65 19.09
CA HIS A 127 -2.26 -6.03 20.16
C HIS A 127 -2.98 -4.81 20.80
N GLY A 128 -4.22 -4.54 20.42
CA GLY A 128 -5.09 -3.65 21.17
C GLY A 128 -4.93 -2.15 20.95
N ASP A 129 -4.16 -1.71 19.98
CA ASP A 129 -4.08 -0.29 19.63
C ASP A 129 -5.26 0.10 18.75
N LYS A 130 -6.27 0.73 19.36
CA LYS A 130 -7.50 1.13 18.68
C LYS A 130 -7.24 2.17 17.58
N SER A 131 -6.28 3.05 17.77
CA SER A 131 -5.95 4.08 16.76
C SER A 131 -5.32 3.46 15.53
N ALA A 132 -4.38 2.54 15.72
CA ALA A 132 -3.76 1.81 14.61
C ALA A 132 -4.79 0.94 13.90
N ARG A 133 -5.66 0.26 14.66
CA ARG A 133 -6.74 -0.56 14.11
C ARG A 133 -7.65 0.25 13.20
N LYS A 134 -8.11 1.40 13.65
CA LYS A 134 -8.97 2.26 12.87
C LYS A 134 -8.28 2.74 11.59
N ALA A 135 -7.02 3.15 11.70
CA ALA A 135 -6.25 3.58 10.53
C ALA A 135 -6.11 2.46 9.50
N LEU A 136 -5.89 1.23 9.95
CA LEU A 136 -5.79 0.07 9.06
C LEU A 136 -7.12 -0.23 8.37
N GLU A 137 -8.22 -0.21 9.12
CA GLU A 137 -9.56 -0.45 8.57
C GLU A 137 -9.93 0.59 7.51
N ASP A 138 -9.62 1.85 7.77
CA ASP A 138 -9.95 2.95 6.86
C ASP A 138 -9.09 2.94 5.59
N ASN A 139 -7.92 2.31 5.62
CA ASN A 139 -6.95 2.32 4.53
C ASN A 139 -6.72 0.95 3.89
N LEU A 140 -7.57 -0.03 4.17
CA LEU A 140 -7.56 -1.33 3.50
C LEU A 140 -8.70 -1.38 2.48
N PRO A 141 -8.42 -1.07 1.21
CA PRO A 141 -9.46 -1.15 0.20
C PRO A 141 -9.86 -2.61 -0.03
N THR A 142 -11.14 -2.82 -0.26
CA THR A 142 -11.71 -4.15 -0.49
C THR A 142 -11.81 -4.51 -1.97
N SER A 143 -11.18 -3.75 -2.82
CA SER A 143 -11.23 -3.96 -4.27
C SER A 143 -10.65 -5.27 -4.74
#